data_4bc2ce0107c181122a4e5c8fac22bb62
#
_entry.id   4bc2ce0107c181122a4e5c8fac22bb62
#
_cell.length_a   1.000
_cell.length_b   1.000
_cell.length_c   1.000
_cell.angle_alpha   90.00
_cell.angle_beta   90.00
_cell.angle_gamma   90.00
#
_symmetry.space_group_name_H-M   'P 1'
#
loop_
_entity.id
_entity.type
_entity.pdbx_description
1 polymer ?
#
loop_
_entity_poly.entity_id
_entity_poly.type
_entity_poly.pdbx_seq_one_letter_code
_entity_poly.pdbx_strand_id
1 'polypeptide(L)'
;MEVGSGRPTTDDPTVVDRPSDLAGPVPTTADAAPTAVDAARPGDHATPLPTAAITTAAEAMRDEEVQRTRLFIRIGWLASLAGMGAIPFVDSEPWMIGAFVGALVIGMVVSFGYHQAFRDPRKFGPRPLFVLGVMSTINTHVAILFFGAFTIAPVLIVIGLHFIGRSELDARRAVWWTAGICHGVIALVLISGVIPDPGVFATARPLGIVDYVLGAIYVQAAYALAYHTGRSQRLISLRSIEQLQRATRVASQRAALLDELRIDLARAQQVGAGRYTEQTIGGYRLGAVIGRGAHGEVYEASSASGDAAAVKVLHHEHLTDPKLVARFLREARATIAIASPHVVRVLATSDPDAAVPFLAMERLRGTTLADLVRRTGKLSTEDALAFVTQVAVGLDAAGDAGIVHRDLKPHNLVREGMTWKVLDFGVATLTEHTNTLTLGGIVGTPQYMAPEQARGIRVDRRTDLHALAVLAYRVLTGRNPFGGPDTPSILYAVVHTMPVRPSLLANLDTDVDRWTAIALAKDPEMRFPTGAILAGALADALRGELPPEWRHAAERLIGEAPWQEVV
;
A
#
# COMPACT_ATOMS: atom_id res chain seq x y z
N MET A 1 28.73 16.66 -67.05
CA MET A 1 28.14 15.64 -67.90
C MET A 1 27.00 15.09 -67.08
N GLU A 2 25.87 15.66 -67.26
CA GLU A 2 24.74 15.28 -68.12
C GLU A 2 24.04 14.05 -67.50
N VAL A 3 22.89 14.23 -67.00
CA VAL A 3 21.54 14.42 -67.55
C VAL A 3 20.75 13.10 -67.58
N GLY A 4 19.53 13.18 -67.11
CA GLY A 4 18.40 12.34 -67.49
C GLY A 4 17.65 11.77 -66.30
N SER A 5 16.63 12.35 -65.72
CA SER A 5 15.26 12.64 -66.16
C SER A 5 14.49 11.39 -66.57
N GLY A 6 13.39 11.12 -65.83
CA GLY A 6 12.36 10.20 -66.31
C GLY A 6 11.33 9.76 -65.25
N ARG A 7 10.31 10.54 -65.09
CA ARG A 7 8.91 10.08 -64.79
C ARG A 7 8.20 9.95 -66.13
N PRO A 8 6.99 9.38 -66.27
CA PRO A 8 6.01 8.76 -65.34
C PRO A 8 5.30 7.53 -65.92
N THR A 9 4.19 7.16 -65.31
CA THR A 9 2.88 6.60 -65.75
C THR A 9 2.51 5.29 -65.08
N THR A 10 1.48 5.36 -64.25
CA THR A 10 0.10 4.86 -64.39
C THR A 10 -0.05 3.39 -64.77
N ASP A 11 -0.64 2.60 -63.87
CA ASP A 11 -1.97 1.97 -64.11
C ASP A 11 -2.42 1.14 -62.88
N ASP A 12 -3.63 1.44 -62.44
CA ASP A 12 -4.60 0.67 -61.68
C ASP A 12 -5.35 -0.22 -62.69
N PRO A 13 -6.18 -1.18 -62.37
CA PRO A 13 -6.69 -1.79 -61.16
C PRO A 13 -6.85 -3.32 -61.21
N THR A 14 -7.10 -3.99 -60.10
CA THR A 14 -7.95 -5.20 -60.10
C THR A 14 -8.80 -5.28 -58.84
N VAL A 15 -10.06 -5.07 -59.08
CA VAL A 15 -11.23 -5.43 -58.30
C VAL A 15 -11.28 -6.95 -58.10
N VAL A 16 -11.49 -7.42 -56.87
CA VAL A 16 -12.04 -8.77 -56.60
C VAL A 16 -13.04 -8.68 -55.47
N ASP A 17 -14.28 -8.85 -55.86
CA ASP A 17 -15.52 -9.34 -55.26
C ASP A 17 -15.67 -9.47 -53.74
N ARG A 18 -16.73 -8.84 -53.30
CA ARG A 18 -17.53 -9.21 -52.12
C ARG A 18 -18.52 -10.30 -52.48
N PRO A 19 -18.85 -11.24 -51.56
CA PRO A 19 -20.19 -11.80 -51.49
C PRO A 19 -21.04 -11.07 -50.44
N SER A 20 -22.14 -10.58 -50.91
CA SER A 20 -23.33 -10.11 -50.21
C SER A 20 -24.07 -11.27 -49.53
N ASP A 21 -24.95 -10.88 -48.60
CA ASP A 21 -26.11 -11.56 -48.09
C ASP A 21 -25.95 -12.43 -46.86
N LEU A 22 -26.35 -11.79 -45.75
CA LEU A 22 -27.37 -12.32 -44.81
C LEU A 22 -27.79 -11.20 -43.82
N ALA A 23 -28.71 -10.36 -44.29
CA ALA A 23 -29.47 -9.45 -43.44
C ALA A 23 -30.77 -10.14 -43.01
N GLY A 24 -30.86 -10.45 -41.70
CA GLY A 24 -32.14 -10.78 -41.06
C GLY A 24 -32.67 -9.57 -40.32
N PRO A 25 -33.99 -9.37 -40.22
CA PRO A 25 -34.60 -8.08 -39.80
C PRO A 25 -34.52 -7.85 -38.29
N VAL A 26 -34.19 -6.62 -37.94
CA VAL A 26 -34.33 -6.04 -36.59
C VAL A 26 -35.81 -5.78 -36.30
N PRO A 27 -36.40 -6.25 -35.20
CA PRO A 27 -37.72 -5.82 -34.79
C PRO A 27 -37.64 -4.47 -34.08
N THR A 28 -38.26 -3.47 -34.69
CA THR A 28 -38.70 -2.21 -34.05
C THR A 28 -39.84 -2.49 -33.10
N THR A 29 -39.65 -2.26 -31.82
CA THR A 29 -40.75 -2.00 -30.88
C THR A 29 -40.58 -0.61 -30.28
N ALA A 30 -41.48 0.26 -30.68
CA ALA A 30 -41.78 1.54 -30.02
C ALA A 30 -42.61 1.26 -28.76
N ASP A 31 -42.55 2.20 -27.81
CA ASP A 31 -43.45 2.40 -26.68
C ASP A 31 -43.39 1.41 -25.51
N ALA A 32 -42.56 1.76 -24.49
CA ALA A 32 -42.96 1.59 -23.11
C ALA A 32 -42.31 2.69 -22.26
N ALA A 33 -43.15 3.55 -21.71
CA ALA A 33 -42.80 4.56 -20.72
C ALA A 33 -42.17 3.91 -19.47
N PRO A 34 -41.20 4.54 -18.80
CA PRO A 34 -40.65 3.99 -17.58
C PRO A 34 -41.66 4.15 -16.43
N THR A 35 -42.16 3.03 -15.94
CA THR A 35 -42.90 2.92 -14.69
C THR A 35 -41.97 3.27 -13.52
N ALA A 36 -42.56 3.99 -12.58
CA ALA A 36 -41.96 4.47 -11.35
C ALA A 36 -41.05 3.42 -10.65
N VAL A 37 -39.82 3.82 -10.38
CA VAL A 37 -38.90 3.08 -9.50
C VAL A 37 -39.45 3.17 -8.08
N ASP A 38 -39.81 2.03 -7.55
CA ASP A 38 -40.20 1.82 -6.15
C ASP A 38 -39.14 2.42 -5.21
N ALA A 39 -39.57 3.36 -4.39
CA ALA A 39 -38.75 3.95 -3.35
C ALA A 39 -38.46 2.85 -2.29
N ALA A 40 -37.25 2.33 -2.29
CA ALA A 40 -36.78 1.43 -1.26
C ALA A 40 -36.89 2.10 0.11
N ARG A 41 -37.59 1.45 1.03
CA ARG A 41 -37.77 1.87 2.42
C ARG A 41 -36.41 1.90 3.15
N PRO A 42 -36.13 2.88 3.99
CA PRO A 42 -34.93 2.90 4.84
C PRO A 42 -35.16 1.92 6.01
N GLY A 43 -34.54 0.75 5.94
CA GLY A 43 -34.68 -0.23 7.01
C GLY A 43 -33.91 -1.54 6.87
N ASP A 44 -33.26 -1.81 5.75
CA ASP A 44 -32.43 -3.00 5.65
C ASP A 44 -31.03 -2.71 6.22
N HIS A 45 -30.80 -3.29 7.39
CA HIS A 45 -29.49 -3.37 8.04
C HIS A 45 -28.54 -4.15 7.14
N ALA A 46 -27.82 -3.44 6.27
CA ALA A 46 -26.64 -4.00 5.60
C ALA A 46 -25.64 -4.39 6.69
N THR A 47 -25.48 -5.69 6.89
CA THR A 47 -24.43 -6.26 7.72
C THR A 47 -23.11 -5.63 7.30
N PRO A 48 -22.33 -5.00 8.20
CA PRO A 48 -21.05 -4.43 7.83
C PRO A 48 -20.18 -5.57 7.31
N LEU A 49 -19.71 -5.44 6.06
CA LEU A 49 -18.68 -6.30 5.52
C LEU A 49 -17.51 -6.29 6.51
N PRO A 50 -16.99 -7.46 6.94
CA PRO A 50 -15.87 -7.50 7.84
C PRO A 50 -14.73 -6.69 7.19
N THR A 51 -14.20 -5.75 7.91
CA THR A 51 -13.00 -4.99 7.54
C THR A 51 -11.95 -6.03 7.19
N ALA A 52 -11.71 -6.24 5.90
CA ALA A 52 -10.69 -7.15 5.44
C ALA A 52 -9.38 -6.56 5.95
N ALA A 53 -8.85 -7.15 7.00
CA ALA A 53 -7.52 -6.86 7.48
C ALA A 53 -6.61 -6.96 6.26
N ILE A 54 -5.92 -5.88 5.92
CA ILE A 54 -4.94 -5.86 4.84
C ILE A 54 -3.82 -6.77 5.32
N THR A 55 -3.94 -8.07 4.98
CA THR A 55 -2.89 -9.04 5.23
C THR A 55 -1.73 -8.66 4.33
N THR A 56 -0.55 -8.50 4.92
CA THR A 56 0.66 -8.31 4.12
C THR A 56 0.83 -9.53 3.20
N ALA A 57 1.48 -9.36 2.04
CA ALA A 57 1.77 -10.50 1.15
C ALA A 57 2.47 -11.64 1.89
N ALA A 58 3.31 -11.31 2.90
CA ALA A 58 3.97 -12.26 3.77
C ALA A 58 2.99 -13.03 4.67
N GLU A 59 1.96 -12.38 5.20
CA GLU A 59 0.91 -13.04 6.01
C GLU A 59 0.06 -13.96 5.16
N ALA A 60 -0.35 -13.52 3.96
CA ALA A 60 -1.10 -14.35 3.03
C ALA A 60 -0.31 -15.60 2.60
N MET A 61 1.00 -15.45 2.32
CA MET A 61 1.89 -16.58 2.02
C MET A 61 2.05 -17.53 3.21
N ARG A 62 2.13 -17.00 4.43
CA ARG A 62 2.23 -17.79 5.65
C ARG A 62 0.95 -18.62 5.90
N ASP A 63 -0.21 -18.01 5.71
CA ASP A 63 -1.50 -18.71 5.84
C ASP A 63 -1.64 -19.81 4.80
N GLU A 64 -1.22 -19.57 3.57
CA GLU A 64 -1.17 -20.59 2.51
C GLU A 64 -0.24 -21.76 2.89
N GLU A 65 0.93 -21.47 3.45
CA GLU A 65 1.89 -22.47 3.90
C GLU A 65 1.33 -23.32 5.06
N VAL A 66 0.64 -22.69 6.01
CA VAL A 66 -0.07 -23.36 7.09
C VAL A 66 -1.16 -24.31 6.55
N GLN A 67 -2.01 -23.84 5.65
CA GLN A 67 -3.08 -24.63 5.06
C GLN A 67 -2.54 -25.83 4.29
N ARG A 68 -1.50 -25.64 3.49
CA ARG A 68 -0.83 -26.72 2.75
C ARG A 68 -0.22 -27.77 3.69
N THR A 69 0.46 -27.33 4.75
CA THR A 69 1.04 -28.25 5.73
C THR A 69 -0.04 -29.09 6.43
N ARG A 70 -1.17 -28.48 6.77
CA ARG A 70 -2.31 -29.21 7.35
C ARG A 70 -2.93 -30.20 6.36
N LEU A 71 -2.99 -29.86 5.08
CA LEU A 71 -3.42 -30.79 4.02
C LEU A 71 -2.46 -31.97 3.90
N PHE A 72 -1.14 -31.71 3.89
CA PHE A 72 -0.10 -32.76 3.84
C PHE A 72 -0.23 -33.72 5.04
N ILE A 73 -0.47 -33.22 6.24
CA ILE A 73 -0.70 -34.05 7.44
C ILE A 73 -1.91 -34.98 7.22
N ARG A 74 -3.03 -34.45 6.68
CA ARG A 74 -4.24 -35.27 6.41
C ARG A 74 -3.98 -36.36 5.38
N ILE A 75 -3.25 -36.05 4.32
CA ILE A 75 -2.81 -37.03 3.32
C ILE A 75 -1.95 -38.13 3.98
N GLY A 76 -1.03 -37.74 4.88
CA GLY A 76 -0.24 -38.67 5.65
C GLY A 76 -1.07 -39.62 6.53
N TRP A 77 -2.16 -39.13 7.14
CA TRP A 77 -3.06 -40.00 7.90
C TRP A 77 -3.79 -41.00 7.02
N LEU A 78 -4.30 -40.55 5.85
CA LEU A 78 -4.94 -41.45 4.89
C LEU A 78 -3.96 -42.54 4.40
N ALA A 79 -2.73 -42.16 4.08
CA ALA A 79 -1.69 -43.10 3.69
C ALA A 79 -1.34 -44.09 4.83
N SER A 80 -1.28 -43.62 6.09
CA SER A 80 -1.03 -44.46 7.26
C SER A 80 -2.16 -45.46 7.49
N LEU A 81 -3.42 -45.03 7.37
CA LEU A 81 -4.60 -45.92 7.49
C LEU A 81 -4.60 -46.97 6.36
N ALA A 82 -4.32 -46.57 5.14
CA ALA A 82 -4.21 -47.49 3.99
C ALA A 82 -3.08 -48.52 4.21
N GLY A 83 -1.92 -48.06 4.72
CA GLY A 83 -0.80 -48.93 5.08
C GLY A 83 -1.15 -49.95 6.15
N MET A 84 -1.87 -49.56 7.20
CA MET A 84 -2.37 -50.49 8.24
C MET A 84 -3.39 -51.49 7.66
N GLY A 85 -4.28 -51.05 6.76
CA GLY A 85 -5.25 -51.91 6.08
C GLY A 85 -4.60 -52.92 5.13
N ALA A 86 -3.38 -52.69 4.69
CA ALA A 86 -2.63 -53.61 3.84
C ALA A 86 -1.90 -54.74 4.59
N ILE A 87 -1.75 -54.63 5.92
CA ILE A 87 -1.01 -55.61 6.75
C ILE A 87 -1.52 -57.05 6.56
N PRO A 88 -2.84 -57.35 6.51
CA PRO A 88 -3.34 -58.71 6.34
C PRO A 88 -2.94 -59.37 4.99
N PHE A 89 -2.52 -58.58 4.04
CA PHE A 89 -2.14 -59.03 2.71
C PHE A 89 -0.62 -59.18 2.50
N VAL A 90 0.17 -58.91 3.56
CA VAL A 90 1.64 -58.96 3.55
C VAL A 90 2.13 -60.04 4.49
N ASP A 91 2.87 -60.99 3.92
CA ASP A 91 3.52 -62.02 4.70
C ASP A 91 4.84 -61.48 5.24
N SER A 92 4.85 -61.11 6.54
CA SER A 92 6.00 -60.49 7.20
C SER A 92 6.21 -61.03 8.60
N GLU A 93 7.45 -60.97 9.05
CA GLU A 93 7.81 -61.32 10.43
C GLU A 93 7.08 -60.47 11.46
N PRO A 94 6.60 -61.05 12.61
CA PRO A 94 5.82 -60.34 13.60
C PRO A 94 6.48 -59.08 14.15
N TRP A 95 7.81 -59.04 14.28
CA TRP A 95 8.55 -57.87 14.76
C TRP A 95 8.52 -56.72 13.73
N MET A 96 8.51 -57.03 12.41
CA MET A 96 8.40 -56.02 11.36
C MET A 96 7.02 -55.39 11.38
N ILE A 97 5.98 -56.19 11.57
CA ILE A 97 4.59 -55.69 11.71
C ILE A 97 4.52 -54.77 12.94
N GLY A 98 5.08 -55.17 14.06
CA GLY A 98 5.13 -54.34 15.28
C GLY A 98 5.87 -53.03 15.09
N ALA A 99 7.03 -53.06 14.44
CA ALA A 99 7.81 -51.86 14.14
C ALA A 99 7.05 -50.90 13.18
N PHE A 100 6.42 -51.43 12.15
CA PHE A 100 5.67 -50.65 11.18
C PHE A 100 4.44 -50.00 11.83
N VAL A 101 3.59 -50.76 12.54
CA VAL A 101 2.44 -50.24 13.24
C VAL A 101 2.85 -49.19 14.30
N GLY A 102 3.88 -49.48 15.07
CA GLY A 102 4.42 -48.57 16.07
C GLY A 102 4.85 -47.23 15.47
N ALA A 103 5.60 -47.28 14.36
CA ALA A 103 6.03 -46.06 13.65
C ALA A 103 4.85 -45.24 13.14
N LEU A 104 3.83 -45.90 12.52
CA LEU A 104 2.64 -45.22 12.03
C LEU A 104 1.83 -44.56 13.17
N VAL A 105 1.64 -45.26 14.29
CA VAL A 105 0.89 -44.74 15.44
C VAL A 105 1.62 -43.53 16.03
N ILE A 106 2.93 -43.63 16.25
CA ILE A 106 3.73 -42.50 16.76
C ILE A 106 3.63 -41.32 15.79
N GLY A 107 3.79 -41.55 14.49
CA GLY A 107 3.68 -40.51 13.46
C GLY A 107 2.31 -39.84 13.43
N MET A 108 1.22 -40.62 13.57
CA MET A 108 -0.14 -40.07 13.65
C MET A 108 -0.37 -39.22 14.90
N VAL A 109 0.09 -39.66 16.07
CA VAL A 109 -0.06 -38.92 17.33
C VAL A 109 0.71 -37.58 17.25
N VAL A 110 1.97 -37.61 16.83
CA VAL A 110 2.79 -36.40 16.70
C VAL A 110 2.20 -35.44 15.67
N SER A 111 1.82 -35.94 14.49
CA SER A 111 1.25 -35.10 13.43
C SER A 111 -0.13 -34.55 13.80
N PHE A 112 -0.92 -35.26 14.61
CA PHE A 112 -2.18 -34.77 15.16
C PHE A 112 -1.93 -33.57 16.10
N GLY A 113 -0.94 -33.67 16.99
CA GLY A 113 -0.53 -32.56 17.85
C GLY A 113 -0.19 -31.31 17.05
N TYR A 114 0.64 -31.44 16.01
CA TYR A 114 0.97 -30.33 15.13
C TYR A 114 -0.21 -29.82 14.30
N HIS A 115 -1.08 -30.70 13.81
CA HIS A 115 -2.30 -30.29 13.09
C HIS A 115 -3.19 -29.40 13.95
N GLN A 116 -3.31 -29.70 15.25
CA GLN A 116 -4.06 -28.85 16.18
C GLN A 116 -3.30 -27.56 16.52
N ALA A 117 -1.98 -27.65 16.74
CA ALA A 117 -1.14 -26.49 17.02
C ALA A 117 -1.18 -25.46 15.87
N PHE A 118 -1.19 -25.92 14.62
CA PHE A 118 -1.22 -25.07 13.43
C PHE A 118 -2.61 -24.47 13.12
N ARG A 119 -3.59 -24.61 14.01
CA ARG A 119 -4.80 -23.77 13.99
C ARG A 119 -4.47 -22.33 14.38
N ASP A 120 -3.43 -22.14 15.18
CA ASP A 120 -2.87 -20.84 15.50
C ASP A 120 -1.66 -20.59 14.61
N PRO A 121 -1.73 -19.64 13.63
CA PRO A 121 -0.61 -19.33 12.74
C PRO A 121 0.67 -18.91 13.46
N ARG A 122 0.57 -18.42 14.70
CA ARG A 122 1.74 -17.99 15.50
C ARG A 122 2.61 -19.17 15.93
N LYS A 123 2.05 -20.37 16.02
CA LYS A 123 2.76 -21.60 16.38
C LYS A 123 3.42 -22.28 15.20
N PHE A 124 3.17 -21.80 13.98
CA PHE A 124 3.80 -22.29 12.78
C PHE A 124 5.22 -21.71 12.66
N GLY A 125 6.22 -22.58 12.52
CA GLY A 125 7.61 -22.14 12.48
C GLY A 125 8.59 -23.26 12.09
N PRO A 126 9.91 -22.93 12.02
CA PRO A 126 10.94 -23.83 11.50
C PRO A 126 11.08 -25.15 12.31
N ARG A 127 11.09 -25.07 13.62
CA ARG A 127 11.28 -26.26 14.48
C ARG A 127 10.14 -27.27 14.36
N PRO A 128 8.85 -26.90 14.48
CA PRO A 128 7.73 -27.80 14.24
C PRO A 128 7.76 -28.47 12.86
N LEU A 129 8.07 -27.71 11.81
CA LEU A 129 8.14 -28.24 10.44
C LEU A 129 9.32 -29.19 10.24
N PHE A 130 10.48 -28.92 10.85
CA PHE A 130 11.61 -29.82 10.85
C PHE A 130 11.25 -31.16 11.49
N VAL A 131 10.66 -31.12 12.69
CA VAL A 131 10.24 -32.35 13.41
C VAL A 131 9.22 -33.14 12.57
N LEU A 132 8.21 -32.46 12.03
CA LEU A 132 7.21 -33.10 11.18
C LEU A 132 7.83 -33.73 9.91
N GLY A 133 8.76 -33.03 9.26
CA GLY A 133 9.46 -33.50 8.07
C GLY A 133 10.33 -34.73 8.34
N VAL A 134 11.11 -34.71 9.43
CA VAL A 134 11.96 -35.85 9.84
C VAL A 134 11.11 -37.04 10.22
N MET A 135 10.06 -36.85 11.04
CA MET A 135 9.13 -37.94 11.42
C MET A 135 8.42 -38.55 10.20
N SER A 136 7.94 -37.74 9.29
CA SER A 136 7.35 -38.21 8.04
C SER A 136 8.34 -39.02 7.22
N THR A 137 9.59 -38.57 7.15
CA THR A 137 10.68 -39.28 6.44
C THR A 137 10.95 -40.64 7.07
N ILE A 138 11.12 -40.69 8.40
CA ILE A 138 11.36 -41.97 9.14
C ILE A 138 10.18 -42.93 8.92
N ASN A 139 8.94 -42.47 9.12
CA ASN A 139 7.76 -43.32 8.95
C ASN A 139 7.66 -43.91 7.52
N THR A 140 7.95 -43.11 6.50
CA THR A 140 7.91 -43.58 5.13
C THR A 140 9.05 -44.57 4.85
N HIS A 141 10.22 -44.40 5.45
CA HIS A 141 11.30 -45.37 5.29
C HIS A 141 11.06 -46.69 6.04
N VAL A 142 10.37 -46.64 7.17
CA VAL A 142 9.88 -47.88 7.82
C VAL A 142 8.85 -48.58 6.92
N ALA A 143 7.98 -47.82 6.25
CA ALA A 143 7.07 -48.39 5.26
C ALA A 143 7.79 -49.01 4.05
N ILE A 144 8.90 -48.40 3.58
CA ILE A 144 9.75 -48.96 2.53
C ILE A 144 10.37 -50.31 2.96
N LEU A 145 10.86 -50.37 4.22
CA LEU A 145 11.38 -51.62 4.77
C LEU A 145 10.33 -52.70 4.89
N PHE A 146 9.07 -52.32 5.22
CA PHE A 146 7.97 -53.28 5.39
C PHE A 146 7.40 -53.76 4.07
N PHE A 147 7.15 -52.86 3.10
CA PHE A 147 6.54 -53.20 1.81
C PHE A 147 7.55 -53.58 0.71
N GLY A 148 8.83 -53.29 0.93
CA GLY A 148 9.89 -53.48 -0.07
C GLY A 148 10.33 -52.19 -0.76
N ALA A 149 11.56 -52.21 -1.28
CA ALA A 149 12.19 -51.01 -1.87
C ALA A 149 11.53 -50.53 -3.17
N PHE A 150 10.87 -51.40 -3.90
CA PHE A 150 10.24 -51.12 -5.21
C PHE A 150 8.73 -50.89 -5.09
N THR A 151 8.24 -50.40 -3.99
CA THR A 151 6.84 -50.07 -3.75
C THR A 151 6.52 -48.59 -4.02
N ILE A 152 5.27 -48.19 -3.85
CA ILE A 152 4.82 -46.79 -3.97
C ILE A 152 5.32 -45.90 -2.81
N ALA A 153 5.84 -46.49 -1.71
CA ALA A 153 6.22 -45.74 -0.50
C ALA A 153 7.25 -44.62 -0.79
N PRO A 154 8.30 -44.77 -1.63
CA PRO A 154 9.20 -43.67 -1.98
C PRO A 154 8.50 -42.43 -2.58
N VAL A 155 7.38 -42.61 -3.26
CA VAL A 155 6.60 -41.51 -3.85
C VAL A 155 6.06 -40.56 -2.82
N LEU A 156 5.72 -41.05 -1.62
CA LEU A 156 5.27 -40.19 -0.51
C LEU A 156 6.38 -39.25 -0.03
N ILE A 157 7.65 -39.71 -0.05
CA ILE A 157 8.79 -38.86 0.27
C ILE A 157 8.99 -37.80 -0.82
N VAL A 158 8.84 -38.15 -2.10
CA VAL A 158 8.93 -37.21 -3.23
C VAL A 158 7.93 -36.07 -3.05
N ILE A 159 6.67 -36.38 -2.72
CA ILE A 159 5.62 -35.38 -2.43
C ILE A 159 6.02 -34.51 -1.22
N GLY A 160 6.47 -35.13 -0.13
CA GLY A 160 6.94 -34.43 1.07
C GLY A 160 8.09 -33.47 0.80
N LEU A 161 9.11 -33.93 0.06
CA LEU A 161 10.27 -33.10 -0.33
C LEU A 161 9.90 -31.95 -1.24
N HIS A 162 8.94 -32.13 -2.15
CA HIS A 162 8.41 -31.05 -2.97
C HIS A 162 7.75 -29.97 -2.09
N PHE A 163 6.92 -30.36 -1.12
CA PHE A 163 6.28 -29.45 -0.17
C PHE A 163 7.31 -28.68 0.66
N ILE A 164 8.29 -29.37 1.24
CA ILE A 164 9.33 -28.76 2.06
C ILE A 164 10.26 -27.88 1.23
N GLY A 165 10.53 -28.23 -0.02
CA GLY A 165 11.30 -27.40 -0.96
C GLY A 165 10.70 -25.99 -1.17
N ARG A 166 9.38 -25.86 -1.04
CA ARG A 166 8.64 -24.59 -1.14
C ARG A 166 8.62 -23.78 0.16
N SER A 167 9.05 -24.34 1.31
CA SER A 167 9.03 -23.64 2.58
C SER A 167 10.20 -22.64 2.73
N GLU A 168 10.04 -21.64 3.60
CA GLU A 168 11.03 -20.58 3.86
C GLU A 168 12.23 -21.02 4.70
N LEU A 169 12.17 -22.23 5.24
CA LEU A 169 12.93 -22.62 6.39
C LEU A 169 14.30 -23.23 6.06
N ASP A 170 15.31 -22.89 6.84
CA ASP A 170 16.64 -23.51 6.80
C ASP A 170 16.60 -25.02 7.08
N ALA A 171 15.56 -25.47 7.79
CA ALA A 171 15.27 -26.88 8.03
C ALA A 171 15.08 -27.73 6.75
N ARG A 172 14.72 -27.13 5.60
CA ARG A 172 14.47 -27.86 4.35
C ARG A 172 15.66 -28.68 3.87
N ARG A 173 16.90 -28.16 3.99
CA ARG A 173 18.11 -28.89 3.61
C ARG A 173 18.33 -30.09 4.50
N ALA A 174 18.12 -29.93 5.82
CA ALA A 174 18.27 -31.01 6.77
C ALA A 174 17.29 -32.15 6.52
N VAL A 175 16.02 -31.85 6.21
CA VAL A 175 15.02 -32.88 5.88
C VAL A 175 15.38 -33.59 4.57
N TRP A 176 15.85 -32.89 3.55
CA TRP A 176 16.30 -33.49 2.30
C TRP A 176 17.49 -34.44 2.51
N TRP A 177 18.51 -34.01 3.27
CA TRP A 177 19.64 -34.87 3.62
C TRP A 177 19.22 -36.07 4.46
N THR A 178 18.29 -35.91 5.41
CA THR A 178 17.74 -36.99 6.20
C THR A 178 17.07 -38.04 5.30
N ALA A 179 16.25 -37.62 4.35
CA ALA A 179 15.60 -38.52 3.40
C ALA A 179 16.62 -39.30 2.56
N GLY A 180 17.64 -38.60 2.03
CA GLY A 180 18.71 -39.21 1.24
C GLY A 180 19.55 -40.23 2.03
N ILE A 181 19.93 -39.88 3.24
CA ILE A 181 20.75 -40.76 4.14
C ILE A 181 19.91 -41.98 4.55
N CYS A 182 18.66 -41.79 5.00
CA CYS A 182 17.79 -42.91 5.37
C CYS A 182 17.59 -43.89 4.20
N HIS A 183 17.34 -43.37 3.02
CA HIS A 183 17.19 -44.24 1.83
C HIS A 183 18.50 -44.95 1.47
N GLY A 184 19.63 -44.26 1.54
CA GLY A 184 20.96 -44.86 1.31
C GLY A 184 21.27 -45.99 2.28
N VAL A 185 20.97 -45.82 3.57
CA VAL A 185 21.14 -46.85 4.59
C VAL A 185 20.26 -48.08 4.31
N ILE A 186 18.97 -47.86 3.95
CA ILE A 186 18.08 -48.98 3.60
C ILE A 186 18.57 -49.72 2.37
N ALA A 187 18.95 -49.00 1.31
CA ALA A 187 19.53 -49.62 0.13
C ALA A 187 20.74 -50.46 0.43
N LEU A 188 21.64 -49.96 1.31
CA LEU A 188 22.84 -50.71 1.75
C LEU A 188 22.47 -51.99 2.52
N VAL A 189 21.48 -51.91 3.42
CA VAL A 189 21.01 -53.06 4.22
C VAL A 189 20.40 -54.14 3.33
N LEU A 190 19.61 -53.75 2.35
CA LEU A 190 18.98 -54.68 1.38
C LEU A 190 20.04 -55.30 0.45
N ILE A 191 21.01 -54.51 -0.04
CA ILE A 191 22.12 -54.99 -0.87
C ILE A 191 23.01 -55.96 -0.12
N SER A 192 23.24 -55.71 1.18
CA SER A 192 24.06 -56.59 2.01
C SER A 192 23.41 -57.95 2.35
N GLY A 193 22.12 -58.08 2.13
CA GLY A 193 21.35 -59.29 2.47
C GLY A 193 21.14 -59.51 3.98
N VAL A 194 21.44 -58.51 4.83
CA VAL A 194 21.26 -58.62 6.29
C VAL A 194 19.78 -58.72 6.64
N ILE A 195 18.92 -58.01 5.87
CA ILE A 195 17.48 -58.15 5.93
C ILE A 195 17.00 -58.56 4.55
N PRO A 196 16.28 -59.69 4.41
CA PRO A 196 15.66 -60.02 3.11
C PRO A 196 14.65 -58.97 2.71
N ASP A 197 14.64 -58.58 1.45
CA ASP A 197 13.62 -57.66 0.94
C ASP A 197 12.25 -58.37 1.01
N PRO A 198 11.31 -57.90 1.86
CA PRO A 198 10.02 -58.55 2.05
C PRO A 198 9.09 -58.44 0.84
N GLY A 199 9.46 -57.59 -0.12
CA GLY A 199 8.81 -57.29 -1.40
C GLY A 199 7.38 -57.77 -1.58
N VAL A 200 6.41 -56.87 -1.39
CA VAL A 200 4.97 -57.16 -1.63
C VAL A 200 4.69 -57.62 -3.07
N PHE A 201 5.54 -57.21 -3.99
CA PHE A 201 5.48 -57.62 -5.38
C PHE A 201 6.57 -58.65 -5.65
N ALA A 202 6.20 -59.93 -5.59
CA ALA A 202 7.08 -61.01 -6.04
C ALA A 202 7.47 -60.73 -7.51
N THR A 203 8.71 -60.37 -7.73
CA THR A 203 9.25 -60.26 -9.08
C THR A 203 9.45 -61.65 -9.63
N ALA A 204 9.22 -61.85 -10.94
CA ALA A 204 9.36 -63.16 -11.61
C ALA A 204 10.81 -63.70 -11.53
N ARG A 205 11.77 -62.91 -11.12
CA ARG A 205 13.17 -63.27 -10.82
C ARG A 205 13.62 -62.59 -9.51
N PRO A 206 14.52 -63.20 -8.75
CA PRO A 206 15.15 -62.52 -7.63
C PRO A 206 15.91 -61.29 -8.12
N LEU A 207 15.77 -60.15 -7.42
CA LEU A 207 16.47 -58.91 -7.71
C LEU A 207 17.96 -59.07 -7.38
N GLY A 208 18.82 -58.63 -8.28
CA GLY A 208 20.27 -58.63 -8.09
C GLY A 208 20.76 -57.28 -7.54
N ILE A 209 22.05 -57.26 -7.12
CA ILE A 209 22.71 -56.04 -6.61
C ILE A 209 22.54 -54.86 -7.61
N VAL A 210 22.61 -55.11 -8.89
CA VAL A 210 22.47 -54.07 -9.93
C VAL A 210 21.07 -53.43 -9.88
N ASP A 211 20.02 -54.23 -9.67
CA ASP A 211 18.64 -53.74 -9.63
C ASP A 211 18.44 -52.82 -8.40
N TYR A 212 19.01 -53.17 -7.23
CA TYR A 212 18.96 -52.32 -6.06
C TYR A 212 19.78 -51.04 -6.21
N VAL A 213 20.98 -51.11 -6.81
CA VAL A 213 21.80 -49.91 -7.05
C VAL A 213 21.12 -48.96 -8.02
N LEU A 214 20.59 -49.45 -9.13
CA LEU A 214 19.84 -48.63 -10.11
C LEU A 214 18.58 -48.03 -9.47
N GLY A 215 17.83 -48.81 -8.68
CA GLY A 215 16.66 -48.36 -7.95
C GLY A 215 16.99 -47.24 -6.95
N ALA A 216 18.07 -47.42 -6.17
CA ALA A 216 18.52 -46.40 -5.25
C ALA A 216 18.93 -45.10 -5.94
N ILE A 217 19.66 -45.16 -7.03
CA ILE A 217 20.05 -44.01 -7.86
C ILE A 217 18.80 -43.28 -8.37
N TYR A 218 17.81 -44.05 -8.90
CA TYR A 218 16.58 -43.47 -9.40
C TYR A 218 15.78 -42.72 -8.33
N VAL A 219 15.62 -43.31 -7.16
CA VAL A 219 14.93 -42.69 -6.01
C VAL A 219 15.64 -41.44 -5.55
N GLN A 220 16.98 -41.44 -5.45
CA GLN A 220 17.75 -40.26 -5.10
C GLN A 220 17.60 -39.14 -6.14
N ALA A 221 17.60 -39.46 -7.40
CA ALA A 221 17.35 -38.49 -8.47
C ALA A 221 15.93 -37.91 -8.39
N ALA A 222 14.92 -38.71 -8.07
CA ALA A 222 13.55 -38.26 -7.86
C ALA A 222 13.44 -37.34 -6.64
N TYR A 223 14.14 -37.64 -5.54
CA TYR A 223 14.20 -36.78 -4.36
C TYR A 223 14.83 -35.41 -4.67
N ALA A 224 15.95 -35.40 -5.38
CA ALA A 224 16.62 -34.19 -5.80
C ALA A 224 15.72 -33.34 -6.73
N LEU A 225 15.12 -33.98 -7.72
CA LEU A 225 14.21 -33.31 -8.67
C LEU A 225 13.01 -32.68 -7.94
N ALA A 226 12.35 -33.41 -7.06
CA ALA A 226 11.21 -32.92 -6.29
C ALA A 226 11.57 -31.70 -5.43
N TYR A 227 12.69 -31.77 -4.73
CA TYR A 227 13.19 -30.68 -3.90
C TYR A 227 13.52 -29.43 -4.72
N HIS A 228 14.27 -29.59 -5.82
CA HIS A 228 14.65 -28.48 -6.69
C HIS A 228 13.46 -27.85 -7.40
N THR A 229 12.49 -28.65 -7.85
CA THR A 229 11.27 -28.16 -8.48
C THR A 229 10.43 -27.33 -7.49
N GLY A 230 10.26 -27.84 -6.27
CA GLY A 230 9.57 -27.10 -5.20
C GLY A 230 10.22 -25.75 -4.92
N ARG A 231 11.56 -25.72 -4.82
CA ARG A 231 12.33 -24.50 -4.61
C ARG A 231 12.20 -23.52 -5.78
N SER A 232 12.29 -24.00 -7.01
CA SER A 232 12.16 -23.14 -8.21
C SER A 232 10.79 -22.50 -8.31
N GLN A 233 9.72 -23.25 -8.04
CA GLN A 233 8.36 -22.72 -8.04
C GLN A 233 8.18 -21.61 -6.99
N ARG A 234 8.77 -21.75 -5.80
CA ARG A 234 8.73 -20.70 -4.79
C ARG A 234 9.42 -19.44 -5.25
N LEU A 235 10.63 -19.54 -5.82
CA LEU A 235 11.38 -18.38 -6.31
C LEU A 235 10.62 -17.64 -7.41
N ILE A 236 9.94 -18.37 -8.28
CA ILE A 236 9.10 -17.79 -9.33
C ILE A 236 7.91 -17.04 -8.70
N SER A 237 7.22 -17.67 -7.72
CA SER A 237 6.07 -17.05 -7.04
C SER A 237 6.47 -15.75 -6.31
N LEU A 238 7.60 -15.76 -5.61
CA LEU A 238 8.11 -14.55 -4.91
C LEU A 238 8.42 -13.42 -5.90
N ARG A 239 9.09 -13.72 -7.01
CA ARG A 239 9.38 -12.72 -8.05
C ARG A 239 8.10 -12.14 -8.68
N SER A 240 7.10 -12.98 -8.91
CA SER A 240 5.81 -12.53 -9.46
C SER A 240 5.07 -11.60 -8.49
N ILE A 241 5.09 -11.90 -7.18
CA ILE A 241 4.50 -11.05 -6.15
C ILE A 241 5.23 -9.71 -6.08
N GLU A 242 6.57 -9.71 -6.07
CA GLU A 242 7.34 -8.47 -6.10
C GLU A 242 7.04 -7.62 -7.34
N GLN A 243 6.97 -8.24 -8.52
CA GLN A 243 6.64 -7.53 -9.76
C GLN A 243 5.25 -6.92 -9.71
N LEU A 244 4.26 -7.67 -9.19
CA LEU A 244 2.90 -7.17 -9.00
C LEU A 244 2.85 -5.99 -8.03
N GLN A 245 3.54 -6.09 -6.89
CA GLN A 245 3.64 -4.99 -5.93
C GLN A 245 4.30 -3.75 -6.53
N ARG A 246 5.38 -3.91 -7.31
CA ARG A 246 6.02 -2.80 -8.03
C ARG A 246 5.08 -2.16 -9.03
N ALA A 247 4.38 -2.95 -9.84
CA ALA A 247 3.42 -2.45 -10.82
C ALA A 247 2.26 -1.70 -10.15
N THR A 248 1.73 -2.23 -9.05
CA THR A 248 0.65 -1.59 -8.29
C THR A 248 1.11 -0.25 -7.69
N ARG A 249 2.33 -0.18 -7.12
CA ARG A 249 2.89 1.09 -6.60
C ARG A 249 3.07 2.14 -7.69
N VAL A 250 3.60 1.76 -8.85
CA VAL A 250 3.76 2.69 -9.99
C VAL A 250 2.40 3.16 -10.51
N ALA A 251 1.42 2.25 -10.59
CA ALA A 251 0.07 2.59 -11.01
C ALA A 251 -0.61 3.56 -10.03
N SER A 252 -0.45 3.35 -8.71
CA SER A 252 -1.01 4.23 -7.69
C SER A 252 -0.37 5.63 -7.69
N GLN A 253 0.94 5.71 -7.89
CA GLN A 253 1.63 7.00 -8.03
C GLN A 253 1.14 7.78 -9.27
N ARG A 254 0.94 7.09 -10.40
CA ARG A 254 0.37 7.69 -11.61
C ARG A 254 -1.08 8.12 -11.41
N ALA A 255 -1.90 7.30 -10.73
CA ALA A 255 -3.28 7.63 -10.44
C ALA A 255 -3.39 8.88 -9.55
N ALA A 256 -2.57 8.99 -8.50
CA ALA A 256 -2.52 10.17 -7.64
C ALA A 256 -2.11 11.43 -8.42
N LEU A 257 -1.13 11.32 -9.32
CA LEU A 257 -0.71 12.42 -10.18
C LEU A 257 -1.81 12.83 -11.18
N LEU A 258 -2.50 11.85 -11.77
CA LEU A 258 -3.61 12.12 -12.68
C LEU A 258 -4.80 12.78 -11.97
N ASP A 259 -5.08 12.40 -10.74
CA ASP A 259 -6.16 12.99 -9.94
C ASP A 259 -5.82 14.44 -9.56
N GLU A 260 -4.57 14.72 -9.20
CA GLU A 260 -4.06 16.07 -9.00
C GLU A 260 -4.16 16.92 -10.28
N LEU A 261 -3.75 16.36 -11.43
CA LEU A 261 -3.88 17.03 -12.73
C LEU A 261 -5.34 17.28 -13.14
N ARG A 262 -6.27 16.37 -12.83
CA ARG A 262 -7.70 16.56 -13.08
C ARG A 262 -8.28 17.69 -12.24
N ILE A 263 -7.93 17.77 -10.96
CA ILE A 263 -8.34 18.85 -10.06
C ILE A 263 -7.79 20.18 -10.59
N ASP A 264 -6.56 20.22 -11.04
CA ASP A 264 -5.93 21.41 -11.60
C ASP A 264 -6.54 21.83 -12.94
N LEU A 265 -6.83 20.88 -13.82
CA LEU A 265 -7.50 21.15 -15.09
C LEU A 265 -8.91 21.68 -14.88
N ALA A 266 -9.66 21.08 -13.95
CA ALA A 266 -11.00 21.56 -13.56
C ALA A 266 -10.94 23.00 -13.02
N ARG A 267 -9.90 23.36 -12.25
CA ARG A 267 -9.68 24.74 -11.77
C ARG A 267 -9.29 25.70 -12.89
N ALA A 268 -8.39 25.29 -13.79
CA ALA A 268 -7.97 26.10 -14.92
C ALA A 268 -9.12 26.41 -15.89
N GLN A 269 -10.05 25.48 -16.09
CA GLN A 269 -11.26 25.66 -16.91
C GLN A 269 -12.32 26.56 -16.23
N GLN A 270 -12.18 26.87 -14.94
CA GLN A 270 -13.15 27.60 -14.15
C GLN A 270 -12.77 29.07 -13.92
N VAL A 271 -11.68 29.55 -14.50
CA VAL A 271 -11.28 30.97 -14.48
C VAL A 271 -12.14 31.75 -15.49
N GLY A 272 -12.83 32.78 -15.03
CA GLY A 272 -13.67 33.58 -15.91
C GLY A 272 -14.80 34.28 -15.17
N ALA A 273 -15.95 34.45 -15.85
CA ALA A 273 -17.11 35.04 -15.23
C ALA A 273 -17.73 34.13 -14.18
N GLY A 274 -17.89 34.62 -12.95
CA GLY A 274 -18.60 33.99 -11.84
C GLY A 274 -19.94 34.66 -11.60
N ARG A 275 -20.72 34.11 -10.64
CA ARG A 275 -22.06 34.62 -10.31
C ARG A 275 -22.07 36.09 -9.91
N TYR A 276 -21.03 36.57 -9.24
CA TYR A 276 -20.94 37.92 -8.69
C TYR A 276 -19.97 38.82 -9.48
N THR A 277 -19.50 38.39 -10.64
CA THR A 277 -18.63 39.20 -11.51
C THR A 277 -19.36 40.52 -11.85
N GLU A 278 -18.63 41.65 -11.83
CA GLU A 278 -19.06 43.02 -12.00
C GLU A 278 -19.99 43.56 -10.90
N GLN A 279 -20.31 42.80 -9.86
CA GLN A 279 -21.09 43.28 -8.71
C GLN A 279 -20.20 43.91 -7.64
N THR A 280 -20.78 44.76 -6.80
CA THR A 280 -20.12 45.34 -5.64
C THR A 280 -20.66 44.68 -4.38
N ILE A 281 -19.77 44.00 -3.63
CA ILE A 281 -20.10 43.31 -2.38
C ILE A 281 -19.18 43.87 -1.27
N GLY A 282 -19.79 44.38 -0.21
CA GLY A 282 -19.04 44.93 0.95
C GLY A 282 -18.07 46.06 0.61
N GLY A 283 -18.38 46.86 -0.43
CA GLY A 283 -17.50 47.94 -0.88
C GLY A 283 -16.38 47.50 -1.84
N TYR A 284 -16.35 46.23 -2.24
CA TYR A 284 -15.40 45.67 -3.21
C TYR A 284 -16.10 45.38 -4.52
N ARG A 285 -15.62 45.93 -5.64
CA ARG A 285 -16.07 45.60 -6.97
C ARG A 285 -15.40 44.31 -7.42
N LEU A 286 -16.18 43.28 -7.69
CA LEU A 286 -15.69 41.94 -8.07
C LEU A 286 -15.43 41.87 -9.57
N GLY A 287 -14.26 41.40 -9.94
CA GLY A 287 -13.85 41.10 -11.32
C GLY A 287 -13.99 39.62 -11.65
N ALA A 288 -12.99 39.08 -12.33
CA ALA A 288 -12.95 37.68 -12.71
C ALA A 288 -12.76 36.75 -11.49
N VAL A 289 -13.30 35.54 -11.60
CA VAL A 289 -13.01 34.46 -10.67
C VAL A 289 -11.55 34.03 -10.85
N ILE A 290 -10.78 34.03 -9.78
CA ILE A 290 -9.36 33.64 -9.75
C ILE A 290 -9.15 32.29 -9.04
N GLY A 291 -10.20 31.77 -8.39
CA GLY A 291 -10.19 30.46 -7.74
C GLY A 291 -11.58 29.97 -7.42
N ARG A 292 -11.81 28.67 -7.60
CA ARG A 292 -13.03 27.98 -7.15
C ARG A 292 -12.65 26.83 -6.26
N GLY A 293 -13.34 26.69 -5.15
CA GLY A 293 -13.16 25.62 -4.18
C GLY A 293 -14.47 24.95 -3.80
N ALA A 294 -14.42 23.91 -2.98
CA ALA A 294 -15.63 23.21 -2.51
C ALA A 294 -16.62 24.11 -1.76
N HIS A 295 -16.15 25.19 -1.15
CA HIS A 295 -17.00 26.03 -0.29
C HIS A 295 -17.34 27.40 -0.89
N GLY A 296 -16.72 27.79 -2.03
CA GLY A 296 -16.98 29.10 -2.61
C GLY A 296 -16.03 29.49 -3.73
N GLU A 297 -16.23 30.70 -4.23
CA GLU A 297 -15.47 31.33 -5.29
C GLU A 297 -14.61 32.46 -4.74
N VAL A 298 -13.40 32.60 -5.27
CA VAL A 298 -12.50 33.72 -4.99
C VAL A 298 -12.44 34.61 -6.22
N TYR A 299 -12.79 35.86 -6.03
CA TYR A 299 -12.81 36.88 -7.09
C TYR A 299 -11.60 37.81 -6.96
N GLU A 300 -11.01 38.19 -8.07
CA GLU A 300 -10.23 39.41 -8.11
C GLU A 300 -11.15 40.59 -7.79
N ALA A 301 -10.71 41.55 -6.99
CA ALA A 301 -11.54 42.65 -6.58
C ALA A 301 -10.74 43.94 -6.43
N SER A 302 -11.45 45.08 -6.45
CA SER A 302 -10.90 46.37 -6.10
C SER A 302 -11.79 47.07 -5.07
N SER A 303 -11.14 47.70 -4.07
CA SER A 303 -11.84 48.52 -3.09
C SER A 303 -12.36 49.81 -3.70
N ALA A 304 -13.19 50.56 -2.98
CA ALA A 304 -13.61 51.89 -3.38
C ALA A 304 -12.46 52.91 -3.58
N SER A 305 -11.32 52.69 -2.90
CA SER A 305 -10.08 53.45 -3.09
C SER A 305 -9.25 53.00 -4.29
N GLY A 306 -9.64 51.91 -4.97
CA GLY A 306 -8.90 51.34 -6.09
C GLY A 306 -7.84 50.32 -5.70
N ASP A 307 -7.71 49.99 -4.40
CA ASP A 307 -6.72 49.00 -3.92
C ASP A 307 -7.13 47.59 -4.35
N ALA A 308 -6.14 46.84 -4.83
CA ALA A 308 -6.36 45.46 -5.23
C ALA A 308 -6.62 44.54 -4.03
N ALA A 309 -7.67 43.70 -4.15
CA ALA A 309 -8.05 42.71 -3.16
C ALA A 309 -8.44 41.38 -3.83
N ALA A 310 -8.53 40.33 -3.04
CA ALA A 310 -9.20 39.09 -3.37
C ALA A 310 -10.39 38.91 -2.45
N VAL A 311 -11.55 38.58 -3.01
CA VAL A 311 -12.79 38.42 -2.23
C VAL A 311 -13.29 36.98 -2.39
N LYS A 312 -13.34 36.25 -1.28
CA LYS A 312 -13.92 34.91 -1.19
C LYS A 312 -15.38 34.98 -0.79
N VAL A 313 -16.24 34.35 -1.57
CA VAL A 313 -17.68 34.30 -1.37
C VAL A 313 -18.12 32.84 -1.33
N LEU A 314 -19.03 32.49 -0.40
CA LEU A 314 -19.58 31.14 -0.32
C LEU A 314 -20.42 30.80 -1.56
N HIS A 315 -20.47 29.52 -1.94
CA HIS A 315 -21.40 29.04 -2.94
C HIS A 315 -22.86 29.29 -2.52
N HIS A 316 -23.69 29.60 -3.49
CA HIS A 316 -25.09 29.95 -3.23
C HIS A 316 -25.86 28.87 -2.44
N GLU A 317 -25.59 27.62 -2.73
CA GLU A 317 -26.17 26.47 -2.02
C GLU A 317 -25.81 26.42 -0.51
N HIS A 318 -24.71 27.02 -0.14
CA HIS A 318 -24.27 27.10 1.28
C HIS A 318 -24.84 28.32 2.02
N LEU A 319 -25.40 29.31 1.30
CA LEU A 319 -25.98 30.51 1.92
C LEU A 319 -27.27 30.20 2.69
N THR A 320 -27.94 29.09 2.38
CA THR A 320 -29.15 28.64 3.06
C THR A 320 -28.89 27.94 4.40
N ASP A 321 -27.65 27.61 4.71
CA ASP A 321 -27.27 27.01 6.00
C ASP A 321 -26.62 28.04 6.92
N PRO A 322 -27.37 28.55 7.94
CA PRO A 322 -26.84 29.55 8.87
C PRO A 322 -25.60 29.06 9.65
N LYS A 323 -25.47 27.75 9.88
CA LYS A 323 -24.32 27.19 10.60
C LYS A 323 -23.05 27.29 9.76
N LEU A 324 -23.14 27.01 8.45
CA LEU A 324 -22.02 27.15 7.52
C LEU A 324 -21.58 28.61 7.40
N VAL A 325 -22.54 29.53 7.24
CA VAL A 325 -22.25 30.97 7.19
C VAL A 325 -21.57 31.46 8.47
N ALA A 326 -22.17 31.18 9.63
CA ALA A 326 -21.60 31.60 10.93
C ALA A 326 -20.18 31.06 11.13
N ARG A 327 -19.92 29.83 10.67
CA ARG A 327 -18.63 29.20 10.73
C ARG A 327 -17.61 29.86 9.81
N PHE A 328 -17.95 30.09 8.55
CA PHE A 328 -17.11 30.80 7.58
C PHE A 328 -16.66 32.16 8.12
N LEU A 329 -17.56 32.95 8.69
CA LEU A 329 -17.25 34.25 9.25
C LEU A 329 -16.44 34.18 10.54
N ARG A 330 -16.66 33.16 11.37
CA ARG A 330 -15.86 32.94 12.58
C ARG A 330 -14.41 32.61 12.22
N GLU A 331 -14.19 31.76 11.24
CA GLU A 331 -12.87 31.36 10.74
C GLU A 331 -12.16 32.56 10.09
N ALA A 332 -12.87 33.34 9.30
CA ALA A 332 -12.36 34.58 8.72
C ALA A 332 -11.90 35.57 9.78
N ARG A 333 -12.70 35.76 10.85
CA ARG A 333 -12.35 36.64 11.98
C ARG A 333 -11.16 36.12 12.78
N ALA A 334 -11.05 34.80 12.98
CA ALA A 334 -9.91 34.20 13.63
C ALA A 334 -8.61 34.48 12.85
N THR A 335 -8.65 34.41 11.51
CA THR A 335 -7.47 34.69 10.67
C THR A 335 -6.99 36.15 10.80
N ILE A 336 -7.87 37.11 11.11
CA ILE A 336 -7.48 38.51 11.36
C ILE A 336 -6.52 38.63 12.53
N ALA A 337 -6.63 37.77 13.52
CA ALA A 337 -5.77 37.78 14.71
C ALA A 337 -4.33 37.29 14.44
N ILE A 338 -4.05 36.69 13.28
CA ILE A 338 -2.72 36.17 12.97
C ILE A 338 -1.84 37.31 12.41
N ALA A 339 -0.95 37.80 13.20
CA ALA A 339 0.01 38.86 12.81
C ALA A 339 1.31 38.24 12.27
N SER A 340 1.35 37.87 10.97
CA SER A 340 2.55 37.32 10.34
C SER A 340 2.66 37.76 8.87
N PRO A 341 3.86 38.11 8.37
CA PRO A 341 4.08 38.39 6.95
C PRO A 341 3.90 37.14 6.08
N HIS A 342 3.91 35.95 6.69
CA HIS A 342 3.79 34.64 6.03
C HIS A 342 2.36 34.06 6.09
N VAL A 343 1.39 34.87 6.49
CA VAL A 343 -0.04 34.55 6.40
C VAL A 343 -0.73 35.61 5.55
N VAL A 344 -1.69 35.20 4.73
CA VAL A 344 -2.48 36.15 3.93
C VAL A 344 -3.20 37.13 4.85
N ARG A 345 -3.06 38.42 4.58
CA ARG A 345 -3.69 39.48 5.38
C ARG A 345 -5.18 39.60 5.02
N VAL A 346 -6.04 39.42 6.00
CA VAL A 346 -7.48 39.69 5.89
C VAL A 346 -7.70 41.20 5.99
N LEU A 347 -8.45 41.75 5.04
CA LEU A 347 -8.76 43.18 4.93
C LEU A 347 -10.12 43.51 5.56
N ALA A 348 -11.13 42.67 5.29
CA ALA A 348 -12.48 42.85 5.80
C ALA A 348 -13.27 41.52 5.76
N THR A 349 -14.30 41.44 6.61
CA THR A 349 -15.30 40.37 6.57
C THR A 349 -16.70 40.99 6.60
N SER A 350 -17.70 40.30 6.03
CA SER A 350 -19.09 40.74 6.14
C SER A 350 -19.61 40.57 7.58
N ASP A 351 -20.71 41.29 7.86
CA ASP A 351 -21.55 41.00 9.00
C ASP A 351 -22.25 39.63 8.87
N PRO A 352 -22.66 39.00 10.00
CA PRO A 352 -23.37 37.72 9.97
C PRO A 352 -24.67 37.73 9.18
N ASP A 353 -25.35 38.87 9.18
CA ASP A 353 -26.67 39.07 8.53
C ASP A 353 -26.55 39.61 7.11
N ALA A 354 -25.34 39.68 6.55
CA ALA A 354 -25.14 40.14 5.18
C ALA A 354 -25.79 39.20 4.18
N ALA A 355 -26.48 39.73 3.19
CA ALA A 355 -27.11 38.93 2.13
C ALA A 355 -26.14 38.04 1.36
N VAL A 356 -24.87 38.46 1.25
CA VAL A 356 -23.76 37.68 0.67
C VAL A 356 -22.57 37.74 1.63
N PRO A 357 -22.36 36.70 2.44
CA PRO A 357 -21.18 36.58 3.30
C PRO A 357 -19.90 36.54 2.47
N PHE A 358 -18.92 37.38 2.85
CA PHE A 358 -17.65 37.48 2.17
C PHE A 358 -16.45 37.62 3.14
N LEU A 359 -15.28 37.26 2.62
CA LEU A 359 -13.98 37.51 3.19
C LEU A 359 -13.12 38.24 2.16
N ALA A 360 -12.71 39.49 2.44
CA ALA A 360 -11.76 40.23 1.64
C ALA A 360 -10.34 40.08 2.19
N MET A 361 -9.37 39.81 1.33
CA MET A 361 -7.97 39.61 1.67
C MET A 361 -7.06 40.30 0.66
N GLU A 362 -5.79 40.47 1.00
CA GLU A 362 -4.79 40.98 0.07
C GLU A 362 -4.72 40.13 -1.20
N ARG A 363 -4.56 40.78 -2.34
CA ARG A 363 -4.42 40.12 -3.63
C ARG A 363 -2.97 39.73 -3.84
N LEU A 364 -2.67 38.43 -3.79
CA LEU A 364 -1.34 37.89 -4.08
C LEU A 364 -1.16 37.67 -5.58
N ARG A 365 -0.02 38.10 -6.12
CA ARG A 365 0.38 37.93 -7.51
C ARG A 365 1.54 36.95 -7.60
N GLY A 366 1.36 35.76 -7.01
CA GLY A 366 2.40 34.76 -6.85
C GLY A 366 2.10 33.45 -7.58
N THR A 367 2.98 32.50 -7.37
CA THR A 367 2.84 31.12 -7.87
C THR A 367 2.56 30.21 -6.69
N THR A 368 1.60 29.28 -6.81
CA THR A 368 1.34 28.27 -5.77
C THR A 368 2.48 27.28 -5.70
N LEU A 369 2.67 26.66 -4.53
CA LEU A 369 3.63 25.56 -4.39
C LEU A 369 3.26 24.38 -5.30
N ALA A 370 1.97 24.14 -5.54
CA ALA A 370 1.49 23.13 -6.47
C ALA A 370 2.01 23.37 -7.89
N ASP A 371 1.86 24.62 -8.40
CA ASP A 371 2.34 25.00 -9.72
C ASP A 371 3.87 24.98 -9.83
N LEU A 372 4.53 25.38 -8.75
CA LEU A 372 5.99 25.40 -8.71
C LEU A 372 6.55 23.98 -8.79
N VAL A 373 6.08 23.07 -7.92
CA VAL A 373 6.53 21.66 -7.89
C VAL A 373 6.17 20.94 -9.20
N ARG A 374 5.02 21.25 -9.81
CA ARG A 374 4.65 20.70 -11.12
C ARG A 374 5.65 21.06 -12.21
N ARG A 375 6.17 22.31 -12.20
CA ARG A 375 7.14 22.79 -13.19
C ARG A 375 8.56 22.31 -12.94
N THR A 376 8.98 22.22 -11.67
CA THR A 376 10.38 21.95 -11.30
C THR A 376 10.61 20.49 -10.85
N GLY A 377 9.55 19.76 -10.53
CA GLY A 377 9.60 18.42 -9.91
C GLY A 377 9.99 18.46 -8.43
N LYS A 378 11.02 19.19 -8.06
CA LYS A 378 11.52 19.44 -6.70
C LYS A 378 12.15 20.82 -6.60
N LEU A 379 12.42 21.27 -5.39
CA LEU A 379 13.14 22.51 -5.12
C LEU A 379 14.62 22.24 -4.83
N SER A 380 15.45 23.27 -4.92
CA SER A 380 16.79 23.25 -4.33
C SER A 380 16.69 23.13 -2.79
N THR A 381 17.74 22.68 -2.14
CA THR A 381 17.80 22.60 -0.67
C THR A 381 17.63 23.97 -0.02
N GLU A 382 18.17 25.02 -0.63
CA GLU A 382 18.05 26.42 -0.19
C GLU A 382 16.61 26.92 -0.31
N ASP A 383 15.97 26.72 -1.46
CA ASP A 383 14.58 27.12 -1.68
C ASP A 383 13.62 26.32 -0.76
N ALA A 384 13.89 25.02 -0.55
CA ALA A 384 13.11 24.17 0.33
C ALA A 384 13.25 24.62 1.80
N LEU A 385 14.46 24.96 2.24
CA LEU A 385 14.68 25.48 3.58
C LEU A 385 14.00 26.85 3.77
N ALA A 386 14.15 27.76 2.81
CA ALA A 386 13.48 29.07 2.86
C ALA A 386 11.95 28.91 2.90
N PHE A 387 11.39 27.99 2.11
CA PHE A 387 9.98 27.63 2.14
C PHE A 387 9.54 27.15 3.52
N VAL A 388 10.23 26.13 4.07
CA VAL A 388 9.87 25.54 5.37
C VAL A 388 9.98 26.58 6.49
N THR A 389 11.05 27.38 6.51
CA THR A 389 11.29 28.40 7.52
C THR A 389 10.18 29.46 7.54
N GLN A 390 9.81 29.97 6.37
CA GLN A 390 8.82 31.04 6.27
C GLN A 390 7.39 30.53 6.61
N VAL A 391 7.03 29.35 6.11
CA VAL A 391 5.73 28.76 6.43
C VAL A 391 5.66 28.40 7.92
N ALA A 392 6.73 27.90 8.51
CA ALA A 392 6.83 27.61 9.95
C ALA A 392 6.55 28.85 10.81
N VAL A 393 7.11 30.01 10.45
CA VAL A 393 6.82 31.29 11.14
C VAL A 393 5.32 31.65 11.05
N GLY A 394 4.69 31.40 9.89
CA GLY A 394 3.24 31.61 9.73
C GLY A 394 2.40 30.69 10.60
N LEU A 395 2.80 29.41 10.68
CA LEU A 395 2.10 28.39 11.47
C LEU A 395 2.31 28.60 12.98
N ASP A 396 3.48 29.03 13.42
CA ASP A 396 3.73 29.36 14.83
C ASP A 396 2.87 30.56 15.26
N ALA A 397 2.80 31.62 14.45
CA ALA A 397 1.92 32.76 14.72
C ALA A 397 0.44 32.36 14.80
N ALA A 398 -0.01 31.45 13.94
CA ALA A 398 -1.36 30.90 14.02
C ALA A 398 -1.58 30.07 15.29
N GLY A 399 -0.62 29.20 15.62
CA GLY A 399 -0.65 28.37 16.82
C GLY A 399 -0.68 29.20 18.12
N ASP A 400 0.04 30.33 18.18
CA ASP A 400 0.03 31.24 19.30
C ASP A 400 -1.31 32.01 19.46
N ALA A 401 -2.02 32.20 18.32
CA ALA A 401 -3.40 32.70 18.33
C ALA A 401 -4.45 31.59 18.60
N GLY A 402 -4.01 30.34 18.88
CA GLY A 402 -4.89 29.19 19.12
C GLY A 402 -5.57 28.65 17.88
N ILE A 403 -5.03 28.92 16.69
CA ILE A 403 -5.59 28.55 15.40
C ILE A 403 -4.76 27.41 14.79
N VAL A 404 -5.44 26.37 14.30
CA VAL A 404 -4.86 25.24 13.56
C VAL A 404 -5.43 25.27 12.15
N HIS A 405 -4.56 25.15 11.14
CA HIS A 405 -4.95 25.26 9.72
C HIS A 405 -5.74 24.03 9.23
N ARG A 406 -5.30 22.83 9.59
CA ARG A 406 -5.93 21.51 9.33
C ARG A 406 -6.01 21.06 7.86
N ASP A 407 -5.82 21.93 6.88
CA ASP A 407 -5.83 21.61 5.43
C ASP A 407 -4.62 22.25 4.73
N LEU A 408 -3.44 22.12 5.33
CA LEU A 408 -2.21 22.62 4.71
C LEU A 408 -1.83 21.72 3.53
N LYS A 409 -1.81 22.31 2.31
CA LYS A 409 -1.54 21.62 1.06
C LYS A 409 -0.88 22.56 0.06
N PRO A 410 -0.26 22.05 -1.05
CA PRO A 410 0.48 22.89 -2.01
C PRO A 410 -0.30 24.05 -2.60
N HIS A 411 -1.62 23.92 -2.75
CA HIS A 411 -2.48 24.96 -3.30
C HIS A 411 -2.72 26.12 -2.33
N ASN A 412 -2.60 25.88 -1.03
CA ASN A 412 -2.81 26.89 0.01
C ASN A 412 -1.51 27.64 0.38
N LEU A 413 -0.46 27.49 -0.42
CA LEU A 413 0.85 28.09 -0.21
C LEU A 413 1.25 28.84 -1.47
N VAL A 414 1.43 30.13 -1.37
CA VAL A 414 1.75 31.02 -2.49
C VAL A 414 3.09 31.69 -2.25
N ARG A 415 3.96 31.68 -3.25
CA ARG A 415 5.22 32.43 -3.29
C ARG A 415 5.03 33.70 -4.12
N GLU A 416 5.14 34.86 -3.47
CA GLU A 416 5.17 36.18 -4.12
C GLU A 416 6.57 36.79 -3.98
N GLY A 417 7.29 36.89 -5.06
CA GLY A 417 8.73 37.19 -5.00
C GLY A 417 9.51 36.14 -4.23
N MET A 418 10.10 36.52 -3.10
CA MET A 418 10.82 35.63 -2.19
C MET A 418 10.02 35.27 -0.93
N THR A 419 8.78 35.76 -0.82
CA THR A 419 7.96 35.59 0.39
C THR A 419 6.92 34.49 0.16
N TRP A 420 6.91 33.51 1.05
CA TRP A 420 5.86 32.50 1.12
C TRP A 420 4.73 32.96 2.04
N LYS A 421 3.50 32.75 1.62
CA LYS A 421 2.29 33.06 2.38
C LYS A 421 1.34 31.86 2.42
N VAL A 422 0.78 31.61 3.61
CA VAL A 422 -0.24 30.61 3.85
C VAL A 422 -1.62 31.23 3.62
N LEU A 423 -2.45 30.53 2.84
CA LEU A 423 -3.84 30.91 2.53
C LEU A 423 -4.82 30.06 3.35
N ASP A 424 -6.06 30.50 3.42
CA ASP A 424 -7.24 29.70 3.82
C ASP A 424 -7.14 28.99 5.19
N PHE A 425 -6.76 29.69 6.26
CA PHE A 425 -6.86 29.18 7.63
C PHE A 425 -8.30 28.82 7.99
N GLY A 426 -8.52 27.61 8.52
CA GLY A 426 -9.75 27.24 9.20
C GLY A 426 -10.91 26.73 8.34
N VAL A 427 -10.84 26.76 6.99
CA VAL A 427 -11.98 26.35 6.11
C VAL A 427 -12.27 24.84 6.20
N ALA A 428 -11.34 24.03 6.67
CA ALA A 428 -11.51 22.58 6.75
C ALA A 428 -12.35 22.09 7.94
N THR A 429 -12.69 22.95 8.89
CA THR A 429 -13.55 22.58 10.02
C THR A 429 -15.03 22.42 9.64
N LEU A 430 -15.40 22.54 8.37
CA LEU A 430 -16.77 22.25 7.89
C LEU A 430 -17.21 20.80 8.14
N THR A 431 -16.29 19.91 8.54
CA THR A 431 -16.54 18.49 8.82
C THR A 431 -16.37 18.08 10.27
N GLU A 432 -16.45 18.99 11.26
CA GLU A 432 -16.42 18.58 12.68
C GLU A 432 -17.70 17.86 13.11
N HIS A 433 -17.51 16.68 13.68
CA HIS A 433 -18.50 15.89 14.45
C HIS A 433 -19.64 15.18 13.72
N THR A 434 -19.46 14.78 12.49
CA THR A 434 -20.17 13.59 12.05
C THR A 434 -19.14 12.49 11.76
N ASN A 435 -19.41 11.30 12.27
CA ASN A 435 -18.65 10.06 12.05
C ASN A 435 -18.52 9.74 10.54
N THR A 436 -17.72 10.53 9.81
CA THR A 436 -17.62 10.46 8.35
C THR A 436 -16.49 9.53 7.89
N LEU A 437 -16.12 8.55 8.72
CA LEU A 437 -15.57 7.30 8.22
C LEU A 437 -16.65 6.38 7.65
N THR A 438 -17.95 6.78 7.75
CA THR A 438 -19.09 6.05 7.22
C THR A 438 -19.76 6.87 6.11
N LEU A 439 -19.67 6.35 4.86
CA LEU A 439 -20.59 6.61 3.75
C LEU A 439 -20.62 8.04 3.17
N GLY A 440 -19.61 8.43 2.40
CA GLY A 440 -19.76 9.56 1.47
C GLY A 440 -18.59 10.53 1.39
N GLY A 441 -17.46 10.12 0.85
CA GLY A 441 -16.43 11.00 0.32
C GLY A 441 -15.62 11.78 1.36
N ILE A 442 -14.40 11.31 1.62
CA ILE A 442 -13.39 12.12 2.33
C ILE A 442 -13.10 13.35 1.47
N VAL A 443 -13.58 14.51 1.93
CA VAL A 443 -13.29 15.80 1.28
C VAL A 443 -11.89 16.24 1.73
N GLY A 444 -10.94 16.21 0.81
CA GLY A 444 -9.56 16.64 1.05
C GLY A 444 -8.53 15.76 0.34
N THR A 445 -7.28 16.20 0.34
CA THR A 445 -6.16 15.44 -0.21
C THR A 445 -5.50 14.66 0.95
N PRO A 446 -5.83 13.37 1.15
CA PRO A 446 -5.46 12.61 2.36
C PRO A 446 -3.95 12.48 2.55
N GLN A 447 -3.16 12.71 1.51
CA GLN A 447 -1.69 12.60 1.51
C GLN A 447 -0.98 13.59 2.44
N TYR A 448 -1.62 14.72 2.78
CA TYR A 448 -1.06 15.76 3.67
C TYR A 448 -1.65 15.71 5.08
N MET A 449 -2.63 14.84 5.30
CA MET A 449 -3.33 14.70 6.57
C MET A 449 -2.38 14.13 7.64
N ALA A 450 -2.52 14.61 8.87
CA ALA A 450 -1.78 14.05 10.00
C ALA A 450 -2.46 12.79 10.54
N PRO A 451 -1.71 11.86 11.18
CA PRO A 451 -2.26 10.63 11.75
C PRO A 451 -3.44 10.83 12.71
N GLU A 452 -3.39 11.86 13.55
CA GLU A 452 -4.45 12.22 14.49
C GLU A 452 -5.72 12.71 13.79
N GLN A 453 -5.60 13.42 12.65
CA GLN A 453 -6.74 13.80 11.83
C GLN A 453 -7.38 12.56 11.18
N ALA A 454 -6.56 11.65 10.63
CA ALA A 454 -7.02 10.41 10.04
C ALA A 454 -7.73 9.50 11.07
N ARG A 455 -7.33 9.56 12.34
CA ARG A 455 -7.95 8.83 13.46
C ARG A 455 -9.17 9.54 14.05
N GLY A 456 -9.44 10.80 13.68
CA GLY A 456 -10.53 11.60 14.24
C GLY A 456 -10.33 12.00 15.71
N ILE A 457 -9.07 12.08 16.18
CA ILE A 457 -8.74 12.50 17.54
C ILE A 457 -8.39 13.99 17.59
N ARG A 458 -8.19 14.52 18.80
CA ARG A 458 -7.89 15.94 19.01
C ARG A 458 -6.64 16.37 18.25
N VAL A 459 -6.72 17.51 17.57
CA VAL A 459 -5.65 18.14 16.80
C VAL A 459 -5.13 19.39 17.51
N ASP A 460 -3.84 19.66 17.37
CA ASP A 460 -3.17 20.87 17.83
C ASP A 460 -2.22 21.43 16.74
N ARG A 461 -1.37 22.42 17.08
CA ARG A 461 -0.41 23.02 16.14
C ARG A 461 0.53 22.01 15.47
N ARG A 462 0.82 20.87 16.12
CA ARG A 462 1.70 19.82 15.59
C ARG A 462 1.08 19.06 14.41
N THR A 463 -0.22 19.16 14.25
CA THR A 463 -0.94 18.68 13.07
C THR A 463 -0.49 19.42 11.80
N ASP A 464 -0.39 20.74 11.87
CA ASP A 464 0.07 21.56 10.75
C ASP A 464 1.58 21.38 10.50
N LEU A 465 2.37 21.18 11.57
CA LEU A 465 3.80 20.86 11.44
C LEU A 465 4.04 19.52 10.75
N HIS A 466 3.19 18.50 10.99
CA HIS A 466 3.23 17.26 10.23
C HIS A 466 2.94 17.49 8.74
N ALA A 467 1.90 18.27 8.43
CA ALA A 467 1.59 18.61 7.03
C ALA A 467 2.73 19.41 6.36
N LEU A 468 3.37 20.34 7.09
CA LEU A 468 4.57 21.05 6.62
C LEU A 468 5.72 20.08 6.36
N ALA A 469 5.93 19.07 7.22
CA ALA A 469 6.96 18.06 7.03
C ALA A 469 6.67 17.17 5.81
N VAL A 470 5.41 16.81 5.55
CA VAL A 470 5.00 16.12 4.31
C VAL A 470 5.35 16.96 3.07
N LEU A 471 5.09 18.26 3.12
CA LEU A 471 5.42 19.20 2.05
C LEU A 471 6.94 19.36 1.88
N ALA A 472 7.69 19.45 2.97
CA ALA A 472 9.15 19.51 2.96
C ALA A 472 9.74 18.25 2.31
N TYR A 473 9.27 17.07 2.70
CA TYR A 473 9.66 15.81 2.07
C TYR A 473 9.40 15.84 0.56
N ARG A 474 8.20 16.28 0.14
CA ARG A 474 7.82 16.36 -1.27
C ARG A 474 8.70 17.31 -2.07
N VAL A 475 8.99 18.50 -1.55
CA VAL A 475 9.81 19.48 -2.28
C VAL A 475 11.29 19.11 -2.34
N LEU A 476 11.80 18.38 -1.36
CA LEU A 476 13.18 17.88 -1.33
C LEU A 476 13.39 16.66 -2.23
N THR A 477 12.44 15.71 -2.22
CA THR A 477 12.58 14.42 -2.91
C THR A 477 11.86 14.35 -4.26
N GLY A 478 10.91 15.25 -4.53
CA GLY A 478 10.00 15.20 -5.67
C GLY A 478 8.89 14.15 -5.55
N ARG A 479 8.77 13.46 -4.41
CA ARG A 479 7.78 12.39 -4.18
C ARG A 479 6.95 12.65 -2.92
N ASN A 480 5.68 12.23 -2.94
CA ASN A 480 4.89 12.23 -1.70
C ASN A 480 5.37 11.12 -0.76
N PRO A 481 5.46 11.38 0.56
CA PRO A 481 5.89 10.38 1.54
C PRO A 481 4.89 9.23 1.68
N PHE A 482 3.60 9.53 1.54
CA PHE A 482 2.52 8.56 1.68
C PHE A 482 1.75 8.44 0.37
N GLY A 483 1.59 7.21 -0.10
CA GLY A 483 0.86 6.89 -1.32
C GLY A 483 0.10 5.58 -1.17
N GLY A 484 -0.88 5.36 -2.06
CA GLY A 484 -1.68 4.15 -2.10
C GLY A 484 -2.59 4.14 -3.32
N PRO A 485 -3.18 3.00 -3.70
CA PRO A 485 -4.06 2.87 -4.85
C PRO A 485 -5.41 3.57 -4.64
N ASP A 486 -5.79 3.79 -3.39
CA ASP A 486 -7.06 4.38 -2.99
C ASP A 486 -6.91 5.19 -1.69
N THR A 487 -7.93 5.96 -1.36
CA THR A 487 -7.96 6.77 -0.13
C THR A 487 -7.75 5.97 1.16
N PRO A 488 -8.38 4.80 1.38
CA PRO A 488 -8.12 3.99 2.55
C PRO A 488 -6.65 3.56 2.67
N SER A 489 -6.01 3.17 1.58
CA SER A 489 -4.59 2.79 1.58
C SER A 489 -3.67 3.96 1.93
N ILE A 490 -3.98 5.17 1.43
CA ILE A 490 -3.24 6.38 1.77
C ILE A 490 -3.40 6.69 3.27
N LEU A 491 -4.62 6.64 3.81
CA LEU A 491 -4.88 6.87 5.22
C LEU A 491 -4.17 5.84 6.11
N TYR A 492 -4.16 4.56 5.68
CA TYR A 492 -3.39 3.53 6.37
C TYR A 492 -1.90 3.88 6.40
N ALA A 493 -1.34 4.29 5.26
CA ALA A 493 0.07 4.68 5.17
C ALA A 493 0.39 5.88 6.08
N VAL A 494 -0.46 6.91 6.09
CA VAL A 494 -0.33 8.07 6.99
C VAL A 494 -0.29 7.64 8.45
N VAL A 495 -1.14 6.71 8.84
CA VAL A 495 -1.30 6.28 10.26
C VAL A 495 -0.22 5.30 10.70
N HIS A 496 0.24 4.41 9.81
CA HIS A 496 0.99 3.21 10.22
C HIS A 496 2.37 3.05 9.59
N THR A 497 2.70 3.76 8.49
CA THR A 497 3.97 3.52 7.80
C THR A 497 4.87 4.74 7.79
N MET A 498 6.19 4.52 7.88
CA MET A 498 7.17 5.55 7.56
C MET A 498 7.41 5.60 6.05
N PRO A 499 7.81 6.75 5.50
CA PRO A 499 8.11 6.85 4.06
C PRO A 499 9.42 6.14 3.68
N VAL A 500 9.80 6.22 2.41
CA VAL A 500 11.16 5.90 1.98
C VAL A 500 12.12 6.97 2.51
N ARG A 501 13.35 6.61 2.83
CA ARG A 501 14.37 7.58 3.31
C ARG A 501 14.63 8.66 2.26
N PRO A 502 14.58 9.96 2.63
CA PRO A 502 14.93 11.05 1.71
C PRO A 502 16.31 10.91 1.07
N SER A 503 17.31 10.46 1.82
CA SER A 503 18.69 10.27 1.33
C SER A 503 18.80 9.24 0.20
N LEU A 504 17.86 8.28 0.11
CA LEU A 504 17.81 7.29 -0.97
C LEU A 504 17.12 7.83 -2.24
N LEU A 505 16.37 8.94 -2.15
CA LEU A 505 15.60 9.53 -3.25
C LEU A 505 16.26 10.78 -3.83
N ALA A 506 17.08 11.45 -3.04
CA ALA A 506 17.78 12.66 -3.41
C ALA A 506 19.17 12.67 -2.77
N ASN A 507 20.08 13.48 -3.30
CA ASN A 507 21.41 13.65 -2.72
C ASN A 507 21.34 14.52 -1.45
N LEU A 508 20.92 13.92 -0.34
CA LEU A 508 20.72 14.55 0.97
C LEU A 508 21.51 13.81 2.04
N ASP A 509 21.91 14.52 3.08
CA ASP A 509 22.55 13.91 4.25
C ASP A 509 21.59 12.98 5.00
N THR A 510 22.12 11.96 5.67
CA THR A 510 21.34 11.01 6.48
C THR A 510 20.67 11.66 7.69
N ASP A 511 21.12 12.83 8.12
CA ASP A 511 20.44 13.61 9.15
C ASP A 511 19.07 14.11 8.68
N VAL A 512 18.86 14.28 7.36
CA VAL A 512 17.53 14.59 6.81
C VAL A 512 16.57 13.40 6.99
N ASP A 513 17.07 12.16 6.93
CA ASP A 513 16.26 10.97 7.27
C ASP A 513 15.83 11.04 8.74
N ARG A 514 16.76 11.34 9.65
CA ARG A 514 16.49 11.48 11.08
C ARG A 514 15.50 12.59 11.38
N TRP A 515 15.68 13.77 10.77
CA TRP A 515 14.72 14.86 10.85
C TRP A 515 13.32 14.42 10.39
N THR A 516 13.24 13.71 9.25
CA THR A 516 11.98 13.20 8.70
C THR A 516 11.31 12.22 9.66
N ALA A 517 12.08 11.35 10.34
CA ALA A 517 11.54 10.40 11.32
C ALA A 517 10.82 11.09 12.46
N ILE A 518 11.38 12.20 12.97
CA ILE A 518 10.76 13.00 14.02
C ILE A 518 9.57 13.80 13.48
N ALA A 519 9.76 14.50 12.37
CA ALA A 519 8.75 15.42 11.82
C ALA A 519 7.48 14.66 11.36
N LEU A 520 7.60 13.41 10.90
CA LEU A 520 6.52 12.51 10.48
C LEU A 520 6.16 11.45 11.53
N ALA A 521 6.59 11.61 12.79
CA ALA A 521 6.24 10.70 13.87
C ALA A 521 4.72 10.55 14.00
N LYS A 522 4.27 9.31 14.28
CA LYS A 522 2.84 8.98 14.32
C LYS A 522 2.15 9.50 15.58
N ASP A 523 2.92 9.67 16.66
CA ASP A 523 2.50 10.34 17.87
C ASP A 523 2.89 11.82 17.78
N PRO A 524 1.93 12.79 17.89
CA PRO A 524 2.21 14.22 17.88
C PRO A 524 3.21 14.66 18.97
N GLU A 525 3.22 14.01 20.12
CA GLU A 525 4.12 14.35 21.24
C GLU A 525 5.60 14.07 20.92
N MET A 526 5.86 13.20 19.96
CA MET A 526 7.22 12.85 19.51
C MET A 526 7.73 13.76 18.38
N ARG A 527 6.90 14.69 17.89
CA ARG A 527 7.28 15.68 16.85
C ARG A 527 7.95 16.91 17.44
N PHE A 528 8.54 17.69 16.56
CA PHE A 528 9.02 19.03 16.94
C PHE A 528 7.87 19.87 17.52
N PRO A 529 8.09 20.56 18.66
CA PRO A 529 7.01 21.26 19.37
C PRO A 529 6.56 22.56 18.69
N THR A 530 7.45 23.19 17.91
CA THR A 530 7.19 24.46 17.19
C THR A 530 7.76 24.42 15.78
N GLY A 531 7.24 25.30 14.93
CA GLY A 531 7.74 25.47 13.56
C GLY A 531 9.18 26.00 13.53
N ALA A 532 9.54 26.89 14.45
CA ALA A 532 10.90 27.40 14.54
C ALA A 532 11.91 26.29 14.83
N ILE A 533 11.60 25.36 15.74
CA ILE A 533 12.46 24.20 16.05
C ILE A 533 12.51 23.24 14.85
N LEU A 534 11.37 22.97 14.23
CA LEU A 534 11.31 22.12 13.02
C LEU A 534 12.19 22.66 11.91
N ALA A 535 12.10 23.96 11.61
CA ALA A 535 12.87 24.61 10.54
C ALA A 535 14.38 24.68 10.88
N GLY A 536 14.73 25.01 12.13
CA GLY A 536 16.11 25.01 12.61
C GLY A 536 16.76 23.64 12.51
N ALA A 537 16.05 22.59 12.98
CA ALA A 537 16.51 21.21 12.86
C ALA A 537 16.65 20.75 11.41
N LEU A 538 15.81 21.23 10.46
CA LEU A 538 15.98 20.97 9.04
C LEU A 538 17.26 21.64 8.49
N ALA A 539 17.53 22.88 8.90
CA ALA A 539 18.74 23.57 8.50
C ALA A 539 20.01 22.83 8.95
N ASP A 540 20.01 22.32 10.19
CA ASP A 540 21.12 21.52 10.72
C ASP A 540 21.22 20.17 10.00
N ALA A 541 20.09 19.49 9.78
CA ALA A 541 20.04 18.21 9.07
C ALA A 541 20.54 18.29 7.63
N LEU A 542 20.24 19.39 6.91
CA LEU A 542 20.74 19.62 5.55
C LEU A 542 22.26 19.80 5.49
N ARG A 543 22.91 20.18 6.61
CA ARG A 543 24.38 20.29 6.74
C ARG A 543 25.03 19.04 7.33
N GLY A 544 24.24 18.03 7.75
CA GLY A 544 24.73 16.85 8.48
C GLY A 544 25.14 17.18 9.93
N GLU A 545 24.54 18.22 10.53
CA GLU A 545 24.88 18.75 11.85
C GLU A 545 23.69 18.66 12.83
N LEU A 546 22.77 17.72 12.60
CA LEU A 546 21.60 17.55 13.50
C LEU A 546 22.06 17.30 14.94
N PRO A 547 21.58 18.06 15.95
CA PRO A 547 21.97 17.90 17.34
C PRO A 547 21.81 16.48 17.87
N PRO A 548 22.71 16.02 18.78
CA PRO A 548 22.71 14.65 19.29
C PRO A 548 21.39 14.23 19.92
N GLU A 549 20.68 15.12 20.60
CA GLU A 549 19.37 14.87 21.20
C GLU A 549 18.34 14.44 20.14
N TRP A 550 18.29 15.13 18.99
CA TRP A 550 17.39 14.79 17.88
C TRP A 550 17.84 13.52 17.17
N ARG A 551 19.14 13.27 17.04
CA ARG A 551 19.65 12.00 16.48
C ARG A 551 19.20 10.81 17.32
N HIS A 552 19.34 10.88 18.64
CA HIS A 552 18.89 9.82 19.57
C HIS A 552 17.36 9.64 19.55
N ALA A 553 16.59 10.74 19.48
CA ALA A 553 15.15 10.66 19.35
C ALA A 553 14.73 9.97 18.05
N ALA A 554 15.37 10.31 16.93
CA ALA A 554 15.11 9.71 15.62
C ALA A 554 15.43 8.22 15.60
N GLU A 555 16.55 7.79 16.17
CA GLU A 555 16.97 6.38 16.20
C GLU A 555 15.96 5.49 16.94
N ARG A 556 15.37 5.99 18.04
CA ARG A 556 14.29 5.28 18.74
C ARG A 556 13.06 5.13 17.84
N LEU A 557 12.61 6.22 17.20
CA LEU A 557 11.45 6.20 16.31
C LEU A 557 11.64 5.28 15.09
N ILE A 558 12.86 5.25 14.54
CA ILE A 558 13.23 4.35 13.42
C ILE A 558 13.19 2.88 13.87
N GLY A 559 13.56 2.60 15.11
CA GLY A 559 13.48 1.24 15.68
C GLY A 559 12.03 0.75 15.88
N GLU A 560 11.10 1.66 16.20
CA GLU A 560 9.69 1.34 16.42
C GLU A 560 8.90 1.22 15.10
N ALA A 561 9.21 2.05 14.10
CA ALA A 561 8.53 2.08 12.80
C ALA A 561 9.56 2.12 11.66
N PRO A 562 9.93 0.95 11.10
CA PRO A 562 10.96 0.89 10.06
C PRO A 562 10.53 1.61 8.77
N TRP A 563 11.52 2.16 8.08
CA TRP A 563 11.35 2.82 6.79
C TRP A 563 10.86 1.86 5.71
N GLN A 564 10.13 2.40 4.74
CA GLN A 564 9.85 1.65 3.52
C GLN A 564 11.14 1.45 2.72
N GLU A 565 11.31 0.28 2.15
CA GLU A 565 12.41 0.00 1.25
C GLU A 565 12.20 0.69 -0.11
N VAL A 566 13.30 1.11 -0.74
CA VAL A 566 13.28 1.57 -2.13
C VAL A 566 13.00 0.36 -3.02
N VAL A 567 11.84 0.29 -3.61
CA VAL A 567 11.47 -0.76 -4.54
C VAL A 567 11.48 -0.20 -5.96
#